data_965b4aa68448b9a2a8fcbd10aff720e8
#
_entry.id   965b4aa68448b9a2a8fcbd10aff720e8
#
_cell.length_a   1.000
_cell.length_b   1.000
_cell.length_c   1.000
_cell.angle_alpha   90.00
_cell.angle_beta   90.00
_cell.angle_gamma   90.00
#
_symmetry.space_group_name_H-M   'P 1'
#
loop_
_entity.id
_entity.type
_entity.pdbx_description
1 polymer ?
#
loop_
_entity_poly.entity_id
_entity_poly.type
_entity_poly.pdbx_seq_one_letter_code
_entity_poly.pdbx_strand_id
1 'polypeptide(L)'
;MRLRTLPLIAVLLAATPFADAQQAQRGASPLDLPRPGYERRSARIGTAEVRIDVEVSALYDSNVYATSTATAGDAAVIARPRVEIDWRGANAELHGEAYAATRRYLDQGRESATSFGAAMSGRIAPGRDHLLSGEIRFDRDIESRADPEARASLLLPPRKINILAGEVGYALNGTRLGLNLTGGVQKFDFLDPSEQDREFTSWRGSARATWRPAAPIAFFAEAYVNRRNFRTAVDLSGINRDATTYGVLAGVSREVSPRLRGRIGAGVFRFDPDDGALNGYTGFALSGDVTWNPRARTALTAQLFRGDVATARAGASGRTDTRVALTIDQEAYHNVLLHGRAGWTQSKYRGVGSDTLNTWSLAVEGEYLVNRTFSLFAGANYARRTASDRLDRFSRAQVQAGIRARF
;
A
#
# COMPACT_ATOMS: atom_id res chain seq x y z
N MET A 1 15.03 8.00 -6.06
CA MET A 1 14.22 8.86 -5.18
C MET A 1 12.78 8.44 -5.39
N ARG A 2 12.19 7.76 -4.42
CA ARG A 2 10.79 7.34 -4.52
C ARG A 2 9.95 8.44 -3.89
N LEU A 3 9.27 9.23 -4.72
CA LEU A 3 8.13 10.01 -4.26
C LEU A 3 7.05 8.98 -3.85
N ARG A 4 7.16 8.48 -2.62
CA ARG A 4 6.00 7.92 -1.98
C ARG A 4 5.15 9.13 -1.59
N THR A 5 4.32 9.60 -2.51
CA THR A 5 3.08 10.19 -2.07
C THR A 5 2.47 9.11 -1.19
N LEU A 6 2.63 9.25 0.14
CA LEU A 6 1.76 8.53 1.04
C LEU A 6 0.37 8.94 0.59
N PRO A 7 -0.38 8.06 -0.04
CA PRO A 7 -1.76 8.37 -0.26
C PRO A 7 -2.32 8.64 1.14
N LEU A 8 -3.15 9.66 1.25
CA LEU A 8 -4.22 9.70 2.23
C LEU A 8 -5.18 8.54 1.87
N ILE A 9 -4.60 7.36 1.73
CA ILE A 9 -5.32 6.16 1.36
C ILE A 9 -5.56 5.45 2.64
N ALA A 10 -6.80 5.22 2.86
CA ALA A 10 -7.32 4.19 3.70
C ALA A 10 -6.23 3.14 3.95
N VAL A 11 -5.80 3.01 5.20
CA VAL A 11 -5.28 1.73 5.65
C VAL A 11 -6.45 0.78 5.46
N LEU A 12 -6.52 0.26 4.25
CA LEU A 12 -7.32 -0.91 4.04
C LEU A 12 -6.74 -1.93 5.01
N LEU A 13 -7.53 -2.40 5.94
CA LEU A 13 -7.36 -3.65 6.70
C LEU A 13 -7.33 -4.86 5.74
N ALA A 14 -6.77 -4.63 4.60
CA ALA A 14 -6.34 -5.61 3.66
C ALA A 14 -4.90 -5.89 4.04
N ALA A 15 -4.60 -7.14 4.39
CA ALA A 15 -3.28 -7.65 4.14
C ALA A 15 -2.98 -7.30 2.66
N THR A 16 -2.46 -6.09 2.43
CA THR A 16 -1.88 -5.79 1.13
C THR A 16 -0.83 -6.86 0.95
N PRO A 17 -0.90 -7.69 -0.08
CA PRO A 17 0.24 -8.53 -0.40
C PRO A 17 1.38 -7.55 -0.48
N PHE A 18 2.42 -7.78 0.30
CA PHE A 18 3.59 -6.95 0.47
C PHE A 18 3.94 -6.22 -0.84
N ALA A 19 3.35 -5.05 -1.04
CA ALA A 19 3.49 -4.27 -2.27
C ALA A 19 4.93 -3.77 -2.41
N ASP A 20 5.67 -3.75 -1.32
CA ASP A 20 7.01 -3.19 -1.27
C ASP A 20 8.09 -4.14 -1.81
N ALA A 21 8.02 -5.44 -1.56
CA ALA A 21 8.90 -6.41 -2.22
C ALA A 21 8.66 -6.43 -3.76
N GLN A 22 7.44 -6.12 -4.19
CA GLN A 22 7.11 -5.96 -5.60
C GLN A 22 7.63 -4.64 -6.19
N GLN A 23 7.82 -3.59 -5.37
CA GLN A 23 8.37 -2.31 -5.82
C GLN A 23 9.87 -2.38 -6.17
N ALA A 24 10.63 -3.29 -5.58
CA ALA A 24 12.05 -3.47 -5.91
C ALA A 24 12.29 -3.88 -7.38
N GLN A 25 11.29 -4.45 -8.03
CA GLN A 25 11.33 -4.81 -9.46
C GLN A 25 10.87 -3.68 -10.40
N ARG A 26 10.29 -2.61 -9.85
CA ARG A 26 9.98 -1.42 -10.66
C ARG A 26 11.27 -0.70 -10.95
N GLY A 27 11.52 -0.36 -12.20
CA GLY A 27 12.61 0.55 -12.50
C GLY A 27 12.38 1.94 -11.91
N ALA A 28 13.41 2.77 -11.95
CA ALA A 28 13.31 4.15 -11.50
C ALA A 28 12.11 4.86 -12.17
N SER A 29 11.26 5.49 -11.35
CA SER A 29 10.24 6.38 -11.86
C SER A 29 10.89 7.55 -12.59
N PRO A 30 10.30 8.11 -13.65
CA PRO A 30 10.74 9.38 -14.21
C PRO A 30 10.87 10.49 -13.18
N LEU A 31 10.09 10.42 -12.10
CA LEU A 31 10.16 11.35 -10.98
C LEU A 31 11.44 11.20 -10.13
N ASP A 32 12.19 10.09 -10.31
CA ASP A 32 13.43 9.79 -9.59
C ASP A 32 14.69 10.03 -10.43
N LEU A 33 14.53 10.45 -11.67
CA LEU A 33 15.68 10.72 -12.55
C LEU A 33 16.53 11.87 -12.00
N PRO A 34 17.87 11.82 -12.15
CA PRO A 34 18.75 12.94 -11.81
C PRO A 34 18.34 14.20 -12.57
N ARG A 35 18.34 15.34 -11.90
CA ARG A 35 17.97 16.65 -12.47
C ARG A 35 19.07 17.66 -12.16
N PRO A 36 20.00 17.92 -13.10
CA PRO A 36 21.03 18.91 -12.91
C PRO A 36 20.45 20.26 -12.42
N GLY A 37 20.97 20.74 -11.28
CA GLY A 37 20.49 21.96 -10.65
C GLY A 37 19.37 21.79 -9.63
N TYR A 38 18.71 20.65 -9.57
CA TYR A 38 17.61 20.33 -8.64
C TYR A 38 17.88 19.07 -7.82
N GLU A 39 19.10 18.51 -7.89
CA GLU A 39 19.46 17.36 -7.07
C GLU A 39 19.39 17.73 -5.59
N ARG A 40 18.76 16.85 -4.82
CA ARG A 40 18.69 16.97 -3.37
C ARG A 40 20.09 17.05 -2.77
N ARG A 41 20.23 17.86 -1.75
CA ARG A 41 21.37 17.78 -0.85
C ARG A 41 21.11 16.60 0.10
N SER A 42 22.14 15.83 0.34
CA SER A 42 22.13 14.77 1.35
C SER A 42 23.29 15.02 2.31
N ALA A 43 23.09 14.76 3.57
CA ALA A 43 24.16 14.68 4.53
C ALA A 43 24.81 13.29 4.45
N ARG A 44 26.12 13.18 4.63
CA ARG A 44 26.83 11.90 4.72
C ARG A 44 27.32 11.69 6.14
N ILE A 45 27.02 10.52 6.69
CA ILE A 45 27.51 10.05 7.99
C ILE A 45 28.31 8.78 7.71
N GLY A 46 29.64 8.89 7.59
CA GLY A 46 30.49 7.81 7.10
C GLY A 46 30.13 7.46 5.65
N THR A 47 29.72 6.22 5.41
CA THR A 47 29.26 5.73 4.10
C THR A 47 27.74 5.79 3.92
N ALA A 48 27.00 6.20 4.93
CA ALA A 48 25.55 6.35 4.87
C ALA A 48 25.15 7.74 4.34
N GLU A 49 24.13 7.77 3.50
CA GLU A 49 23.48 8.98 3.01
C GLU A 49 22.21 9.23 3.79
N VAL A 50 22.07 10.43 4.35
CA VAL A 50 20.91 10.84 5.14
C VAL A 50 20.16 11.95 4.41
N ARG A 51 18.85 11.81 4.27
CA ARG A 51 17.95 12.79 3.66
C ARG A 51 16.84 13.14 4.61
N ILE A 52 16.52 14.42 4.68
CA ILE A 52 15.44 14.95 5.52
C ILE A 52 14.47 15.70 4.63
N ASP A 53 13.20 15.36 4.72
CA ASP A 53 12.11 16.04 4.04
C ASP A 53 11.11 16.57 5.05
N VAL A 54 10.64 17.81 4.82
CA VAL A 54 9.54 18.39 5.58
C VAL A 54 8.52 18.94 4.61
N GLU A 55 7.29 18.45 4.72
CA GLU A 55 6.15 18.95 3.95
C GLU A 55 5.19 19.68 4.88
N VAL A 56 4.73 20.86 4.47
CA VAL A 56 3.65 21.58 5.12
C VAL A 56 2.64 22.01 4.06
N SER A 57 1.36 21.74 4.32
CA SER A 57 0.29 21.99 3.36
C SER A 57 -1.03 22.35 4.01
N ALA A 58 -1.86 23.07 3.25
CA ALA A 58 -3.27 23.25 3.52
C ALA A 58 -4.08 22.24 2.70
N LEU A 59 -5.09 21.67 3.30
CA LEU A 59 -6.06 20.74 2.72
C LEU A 59 -7.46 21.31 2.86
N TYR A 60 -8.27 21.22 1.83
CA TYR A 60 -9.73 21.31 1.93
C TYR A 60 -10.34 19.93 1.63
N ASP A 61 -11.27 19.52 2.46
CA ASP A 61 -11.94 18.23 2.39
C ASP A 61 -13.46 18.43 2.35
N SER A 62 -14.11 18.07 1.28
CA SER A 62 -15.56 18.30 1.08
C SER A 62 -16.44 17.38 1.91
N ASN A 63 -15.89 16.28 2.46
CA ASN A 63 -16.64 15.27 3.21
C ASN A 63 -15.71 14.53 4.17
N VAL A 64 -15.40 15.16 5.28
CA VAL A 64 -14.45 14.67 6.30
C VAL A 64 -14.84 13.28 6.81
N TYR A 65 -16.13 13.04 6.96
CA TYR A 65 -16.68 11.78 7.49
C TYR A 65 -16.87 10.68 6.44
N ALA A 66 -16.66 10.96 5.15
CA ALA A 66 -16.90 10.01 4.07
C ALA A 66 -18.28 9.32 4.17
N THR A 67 -19.34 10.09 4.34
CA THR A 67 -20.73 9.62 4.47
C THR A 67 -21.62 10.28 3.42
N SER A 68 -22.75 9.65 3.09
CA SER A 68 -23.78 10.21 2.20
C SER A 68 -24.85 11.03 2.92
N THR A 69 -24.96 10.93 4.25
CA THR A 69 -26.09 11.48 5.03
C THR A 69 -25.72 12.67 5.90
N ALA A 70 -24.47 12.80 6.30
CA ALA A 70 -23.96 13.86 7.18
C ALA A 70 -22.64 14.41 6.61
N THR A 71 -22.69 14.94 5.40
CA THR A 71 -21.52 15.51 4.75
C THR A 71 -21.09 16.79 5.47
N ALA A 72 -19.83 16.86 5.86
CA ALA A 72 -19.22 18.05 6.43
C ALA A 72 -17.90 18.34 5.72
N GLY A 73 -17.80 19.51 5.15
CA GLY A 73 -16.54 20.02 4.59
C GLY A 73 -15.74 20.74 5.66
N ASP A 74 -14.41 20.63 5.59
CA ASP A 74 -13.52 21.35 6.50
C ASP A 74 -12.14 21.56 5.87
N ALA A 75 -11.43 22.57 6.36
CA ALA A 75 -10.04 22.81 6.02
C ALA A 75 -9.13 22.23 7.12
N ALA A 76 -7.93 21.82 6.72
CA ALA A 76 -6.93 21.31 7.64
C ALA A 76 -5.52 21.76 7.26
N VAL A 77 -4.65 21.83 8.25
CA VAL A 77 -3.21 21.95 8.06
C VAL A 77 -2.57 20.59 8.27
N ILE A 78 -1.62 20.27 7.40
CA ILE A 78 -0.88 19.02 7.45
C ILE A 78 0.61 19.32 7.51
N ALA A 79 1.34 18.64 8.40
CA ALA A 79 2.79 18.67 8.48
C ALA A 79 3.33 17.24 8.43
N ARG A 80 4.33 16.99 7.57
CA ARG A 80 4.93 15.65 7.35
C ARG A 80 6.46 15.74 7.32
N PRO A 81 7.14 15.65 8.46
CA PRO A 81 8.57 15.39 8.48
C PRO A 81 8.86 13.92 8.14
N ARG A 82 9.98 13.68 7.43
CA ARG A 82 10.51 12.36 7.09
C ARG A 82 12.03 12.40 7.11
N VAL A 83 12.63 11.30 7.55
CA VAL A 83 14.06 11.04 7.49
C VAL A 83 14.27 9.72 6.76
N GLU A 84 15.20 9.68 5.82
CA GLU A 84 15.65 8.49 5.11
C GLU A 84 17.15 8.32 5.30
N ILE A 85 17.59 7.07 5.46
CA ILE A 85 18.99 6.70 5.59
C ILE A 85 19.26 5.58 4.60
N ASP A 86 20.22 5.77 3.71
CA ASP A 86 20.69 4.76 2.77
C ASP A 86 22.15 4.44 3.03
N TRP A 87 22.45 3.18 3.23
CA TRP A 87 23.80 2.67 3.33
C TRP A 87 24.03 1.60 2.26
N ARG A 88 25.22 1.66 1.61
CA ARG A 88 25.62 0.70 0.58
C ARG A 88 27.02 0.19 0.87
N GLY A 89 27.13 -1.13 1.05
CA GLY A 89 28.37 -1.88 1.10
C GLY A 89 28.67 -2.58 -0.22
N ALA A 90 29.68 -3.44 -0.23
CA ALA A 90 30.10 -4.16 -1.44
C ALA A 90 29.04 -5.13 -1.97
N ASN A 91 28.38 -5.86 -1.08
CA ASN A 91 27.37 -6.88 -1.39
C ASN A 91 26.09 -6.75 -0.54
N ALA A 92 25.95 -5.65 0.17
CA ALA A 92 24.82 -5.40 1.07
C ALA A 92 24.33 -3.96 0.92
N GLU A 93 23.03 -3.77 1.07
CA GLU A 93 22.37 -2.47 1.12
C GLU A 93 21.42 -2.44 2.30
N LEU A 94 21.35 -1.29 2.95
CA LEU A 94 20.41 -1.02 4.05
C LEU A 94 19.69 0.29 3.75
N HIS A 95 18.37 0.29 3.93
CA HIS A 95 17.53 1.46 3.85
C HIS A 95 16.70 1.57 5.11
N GLY A 96 16.72 2.74 5.72
CA GLY A 96 15.89 3.08 6.88
C GLY A 96 15.05 4.32 6.58
N GLU A 97 13.81 4.34 7.07
CA GLU A 97 12.96 5.52 7.03
C GLU A 97 12.22 5.71 8.35
N ALA A 98 11.98 6.96 8.73
CA ALA A 98 11.08 7.31 9.80
C ALA A 98 10.27 8.55 9.39
N TYR A 99 9.01 8.58 9.76
CA TYR A 99 8.13 9.69 9.43
C TYR A 99 7.12 9.97 10.54
N ALA A 100 6.61 11.21 10.53
CA ALA A 100 5.38 11.56 11.23
C ALA A 100 4.47 12.34 10.27
N ALA A 101 3.17 12.28 10.51
CA ALA A 101 2.18 13.07 9.76
C ALA A 101 1.11 13.57 10.72
N THR A 102 1.01 14.86 10.87
CA THR A 102 0.00 15.51 11.68
C THR A 102 -0.99 16.24 10.79
N ARG A 103 -2.27 15.96 10.99
CA ARG A 103 -3.38 16.66 10.33
C ARG A 103 -4.25 17.32 11.40
N ARG A 104 -4.50 18.63 11.24
CA ARG A 104 -5.33 19.42 12.15
C ARG A 104 -6.44 20.09 11.36
N TYR A 105 -7.67 19.64 11.55
CA TYR A 105 -8.87 20.25 11.02
C TYR A 105 -9.23 21.49 11.83
N LEU A 106 -9.83 22.48 11.18
CA LEU A 106 -10.21 23.76 11.81
C LEU A 106 -11.47 23.59 12.68
N ASP A 107 -12.52 22.97 12.14
CA ASP A 107 -13.81 22.80 12.80
C ASP A 107 -14.03 21.36 13.30
N GLN A 108 -13.61 20.37 12.52
CA GLN A 108 -13.79 18.93 12.84
C GLN A 108 -12.62 18.40 13.68
N GLY A 109 -12.34 19.02 14.81
CA GLY A 109 -11.17 18.72 15.64
C GLY A 109 -11.04 17.23 16.06
N ARG A 110 -12.15 16.48 16.15
CA ARG A 110 -12.14 15.03 16.46
C ARG A 110 -11.48 14.20 15.37
N GLU A 111 -11.49 14.66 14.13
CA GLU A 111 -10.85 14.02 12.98
C GLU A 111 -9.38 14.41 12.83
N SER A 112 -8.92 15.32 13.70
CA SER A 112 -7.50 15.69 13.78
C SER A 112 -6.70 14.54 14.37
N ALA A 113 -5.59 14.21 13.74
CA ALA A 113 -4.83 13.02 14.10
C ALA A 113 -3.34 13.18 13.78
N THR A 114 -2.54 12.38 14.47
CA THR A 114 -1.11 12.22 14.18
C THR A 114 -0.82 10.75 13.99
N SER A 115 -0.23 10.40 12.84
CA SER A 115 0.34 9.11 12.54
C SER A 115 1.86 9.20 12.51
N PHE A 116 2.56 8.11 12.76
CA PHE A 116 4.01 8.03 12.65
C PHE A 116 4.43 6.59 12.41
N GLY A 117 5.61 6.40 11.85
CA GLY A 117 6.13 5.07 11.60
C GLY A 117 7.63 5.09 11.33
N ALA A 118 8.19 3.90 11.35
CA ALA A 118 9.56 3.63 10.96
C ALA A 118 9.64 2.30 10.24
N ALA A 119 10.52 2.22 9.25
CA ALA A 119 10.82 0.98 8.55
C ALA A 119 12.33 0.85 8.34
N MET A 120 12.80 -0.38 8.35
CA MET A 120 14.15 -0.73 7.99
C MET A 120 14.11 -1.92 7.04
N SER A 121 14.77 -1.82 5.91
CA SER A 121 14.91 -2.90 4.94
C SER A 121 16.35 -3.09 4.53
N GLY A 122 16.73 -4.33 4.25
CA GLY A 122 18.07 -4.65 3.84
C GLY A 122 18.08 -5.77 2.81
N ARG A 123 19.16 -5.84 2.04
CA ARG A 123 19.43 -6.93 1.13
C ARG A 123 20.92 -7.25 1.10
N ILE A 124 21.23 -8.54 1.00
CA ILE A 124 22.58 -9.06 0.94
C ILE A 124 22.66 -10.03 -0.24
N ALA A 125 23.67 -9.85 -1.09
CA ALA A 125 23.97 -10.75 -2.19
C ALA A 125 25.22 -11.59 -1.85
N PRO A 126 25.08 -12.75 -1.17
CA PRO A 126 26.21 -13.60 -0.78
C PRO A 126 26.91 -14.27 -1.97
N GLY A 127 26.29 -14.25 -3.14
CA GLY A 127 26.80 -14.76 -4.39
C GLY A 127 26.08 -14.13 -5.57
N ARG A 128 26.52 -14.43 -6.80
CA ARG A 128 25.97 -13.80 -8.02
C ARG A 128 24.47 -14.05 -8.23
N ASP A 129 24.01 -15.24 -7.86
CA ASP A 129 22.63 -15.68 -8.12
C ASP A 129 21.76 -15.67 -6.86
N HIS A 130 22.35 -15.38 -5.71
CA HIS A 130 21.67 -15.44 -4.42
C HIS A 130 21.41 -14.04 -3.87
N LEU A 131 20.18 -13.79 -3.44
CA LEU A 131 19.78 -12.55 -2.79
C LEU A 131 18.94 -12.90 -1.54
N LEU A 132 19.38 -12.39 -0.40
CA LEU A 132 18.61 -12.37 0.83
C LEU A 132 18.06 -10.97 1.05
N SER A 133 16.83 -10.85 1.47
CA SER A 133 16.19 -9.58 1.80
C SER A 133 15.44 -9.70 3.12
N GLY A 134 15.31 -8.57 3.83
CA GLY A 134 14.51 -8.47 5.03
C GLY A 134 13.95 -7.08 5.18
N GLU A 135 12.76 -6.98 5.77
CA GLU A 135 12.12 -5.71 6.14
C GLU A 135 11.45 -5.86 7.50
N ILE A 136 11.53 -4.82 8.30
CA ILE A 136 10.71 -4.63 9.50
C ILE A 136 10.11 -3.24 9.44
N ARG A 137 8.83 -3.13 9.81
CA ARG A 137 8.07 -1.88 9.79
C ARG A 137 7.17 -1.78 11.01
N PHE A 138 7.12 -0.60 11.57
CA PHE A 138 6.12 -0.21 12.56
C PHE A 138 5.41 1.05 12.10
N ASP A 139 4.07 1.02 12.11
CA ASP A 139 3.24 2.18 11.84
C ASP A 139 2.19 2.33 12.95
N ARG A 140 2.07 3.54 13.52
CA ARG A 140 0.87 3.98 14.19
C ARG A 140 0.06 4.80 13.21
N ASP A 141 -1.03 4.23 12.75
CA ASP A 141 -1.87 4.85 11.73
C ASP A 141 -3.28 5.15 12.24
N ILE A 142 -4.00 5.89 11.45
CA ILE A 142 -5.36 6.35 11.72
C ILE A 142 -6.26 5.78 10.64
N GLU A 143 -7.28 5.03 11.06
CA GLU A 143 -8.29 4.48 10.16
C GLU A 143 -8.93 5.61 9.32
N SER A 144 -8.96 5.44 8.01
CA SER A 144 -9.65 6.37 7.14
C SER A 144 -11.16 6.17 7.22
N ARG A 145 -11.93 7.23 7.34
CA ARG A 145 -13.40 7.17 7.23
C ARG A 145 -13.88 6.59 5.90
N ALA A 146 -13.05 6.64 4.88
CA ALA A 146 -13.32 6.02 3.59
C ALA A 146 -13.01 4.52 3.54
N ASP A 147 -12.50 3.89 4.61
CA ASP A 147 -12.30 2.45 4.65
C ASP A 147 -13.65 1.70 4.63
N PRO A 148 -13.77 0.57 3.91
CA PRO A 148 -14.98 -0.26 3.92
C PRO A 148 -15.40 -0.76 5.31
N GLU A 149 -14.48 -0.83 6.26
CA GLU A 149 -14.70 -1.31 7.62
C GLU A 149 -14.52 -0.20 8.67
N ALA A 150 -14.50 1.07 8.22
CA ALA A 150 -14.36 2.19 9.11
C ALA A 150 -15.50 2.27 10.14
N ARG A 151 -15.18 2.87 11.29
CA ARG A 151 -16.16 3.15 12.34
C ARG A 151 -17.29 4.02 11.79
N ALA A 152 -18.52 3.53 11.88
CA ALA A 152 -19.69 4.25 11.39
C ALA A 152 -20.08 5.43 12.30
N SER A 153 -19.76 5.39 13.61
CA SER A 153 -20.09 6.45 14.53
C SER A 153 -19.31 7.74 14.24
N LEU A 154 -20.03 8.83 13.97
CA LEU A 154 -19.47 10.16 13.79
C LEU A 154 -19.14 10.88 15.13
N LEU A 155 -19.66 10.35 16.25
CA LEU A 155 -19.43 10.89 17.59
C LEU A 155 -18.09 10.46 18.17
N LEU A 156 -17.49 9.39 17.64
CA LEU A 156 -16.21 8.86 18.07
C LEU A 156 -15.12 9.22 17.05
N PRO A 157 -13.89 9.49 17.51
CA PRO A 157 -12.76 9.75 16.59
C PRO A 157 -12.46 8.50 15.74
N PRO A 158 -11.75 8.65 14.62
CA PRO A 158 -11.23 7.52 13.85
C PRO A 158 -10.37 6.61 14.73
N ARG A 159 -10.40 5.30 14.44
CA ARG A 159 -9.58 4.32 15.16
C ARG A 159 -8.10 4.58 14.94
N LYS A 160 -7.31 4.36 15.99
CA LYS A 160 -5.84 4.34 15.91
C LYS A 160 -5.39 2.90 15.92
N ILE A 161 -4.48 2.56 15.03
CA ILE A 161 -4.02 1.19 14.82
C ILE A 161 -2.50 1.17 14.86
N ASN A 162 -1.91 0.25 15.62
CA ASN A 162 -0.52 -0.11 15.48
C ASN A 162 -0.40 -1.28 14.50
N ILE A 163 0.49 -1.16 13.55
CA ILE A 163 0.79 -2.20 12.58
C ILE A 163 2.27 -2.51 12.72
N LEU A 164 2.59 -3.73 13.14
CA LEU A 164 3.95 -4.26 13.12
C LEU A 164 4.03 -5.31 12.01
N ALA A 165 4.97 -5.13 11.09
CA ALA A 165 5.19 -6.05 9.99
C ALA A 165 6.65 -6.45 9.89
N GLY A 166 6.91 -7.71 9.54
CA GLY A 166 8.23 -8.23 9.23
C GLY A 166 8.16 -9.17 8.05
N GLU A 167 9.13 -9.09 7.15
CA GLU A 167 9.26 -9.97 5.99
C GLU A 167 10.70 -10.39 5.79
N VAL A 168 10.90 -11.64 5.38
CA VAL A 168 12.17 -12.15 4.90
C VAL A 168 11.98 -12.78 3.52
N GLY A 169 12.97 -12.62 2.65
CA GLY A 169 12.96 -13.15 1.30
C GLY A 169 14.29 -13.79 0.93
N TYR A 170 14.20 -14.87 0.16
CA TYR A 170 15.34 -15.47 -0.51
C TYR A 170 15.04 -15.60 -1.99
N ALA A 171 15.97 -15.14 -2.84
CA ALA A 171 15.89 -15.30 -4.28
C ALA A 171 17.11 -16.02 -4.82
N LEU A 172 16.89 -17.07 -5.59
CA LEU A 172 17.85 -17.71 -6.46
C LEU A 172 17.54 -17.30 -7.91
N ASN A 173 18.48 -16.55 -8.53
CA ASN A 173 18.33 -15.97 -9.86
C ASN A 173 19.22 -16.65 -10.89
N GLY A 174 19.04 -17.97 -11.07
CA GLY A 174 19.79 -18.71 -12.11
C GLY A 174 19.39 -18.26 -13.52
N THR A 175 20.21 -18.57 -14.50
CA THR A 175 20.05 -18.13 -15.90
C THR A 175 18.71 -18.56 -16.51
N ARG A 176 18.30 -19.81 -16.32
CA ARG A 176 17.05 -20.37 -16.88
C ARG A 176 15.97 -20.62 -15.83
N LEU A 177 16.39 -20.90 -14.61
CA LEU A 177 15.49 -21.19 -13.50
C LEU A 177 15.72 -20.20 -12.37
N GLY A 178 14.68 -19.75 -11.74
CA GLY A 178 14.71 -18.92 -10.55
C GLY A 178 13.76 -19.47 -9.49
N LEU A 179 14.07 -19.21 -8.23
CA LEU A 179 13.23 -19.54 -7.09
C LEU A 179 13.16 -18.32 -6.18
N ASN A 180 11.96 -17.93 -5.80
CA ASN A 180 11.72 -16.91 -4.77
C ASN A 180 10.93 -17.52 -3.62
N LEU A 181 11.45 -17.42 -2.41
CA LEU A 181 10.78 -17.80 -1.17
C LEU A 181 10.56 -16.54 -0.36
N THR A 182 9.35 -16.32 0.15
CA THR A 182 9.06 -15.22 1.06
C THR A 182 8.29 -15.71 2.27
N GLY A 183 8.60 -15.16 3.43
CA GLY A 183 7.88 -15.38 4.67
C GLY A 183 7.68 -14.07 5.40
N GLY A 184 6.50 -13.84 5.95
CA GLY A 184 6.22 -12.60 6.64
C GLY A 184 5.16 -12.73 7.72
N VAL A 185 5.18 -11.79 8.63
CA VAL A 185 4.21 -11.63 9.71
C VAL A 185 3.73 -10.19 9.75
N GLN A 186 2.44 -10.01 10.02
CA GLN A 186 1.86 -8.69 10.22
C GLN A 186 0.86 -8.74 11.36
N LYS A 187 1.01 -7.84 12.33
CA LYS A 187 0.15 -7.73 13.50
C LYS A 187 -0.58 -6.40 13.48
N PHE A 188 -1.89 -6.44 13.72
CA PHE A 188 -2.78 -5.29 13.80
C PHE A 188 -3.32 -5.19 15.24
N ASP A 189 -2.98 -4.11 15.94
CA ASP A 189 -3.43 -3.82 17.30
C ASP A 189 -4.22 -2.50 17.31
N PHE A 190 -5.48 -2.54 17.69
CA PHE A 190 -6.30 -1.34 17.86
C PHE A 190 -6.04 -0.73 19.24
N LEU A 191 -5.91 0.60 19.31
CA LEU A 191 -5.67 1.28 20.60
C LEU A 191 -6.93 1.41 21.44
N ASP A 192 -8.11 1.26 20.83
CA ASP A 192 -9.39 1.29 21.52
C ASP A 192 -9.70 -0.11 22.08
N PRO A 193 -9.80 -0.29 23.41
CA PRO A 193 -10.08 -1.59 23.99
C PRO A 193 -11.41 -2.23 23.52
N SER A 194 -12.35 -1.44 23.04
CA SER A 194 -13.62 -1.93 22.48
C SER A 194 -13.49 -2.59 21.10
N GLU A 195 -12.32 -2.54 20.49
CA GLU A 195 -12.05 -3.06 19.13
C GLU A 195 -11.09 -4.27 19.15
N GLN A 196 -10.87 -4.89 20.31
CA GLN A 196 -9.95 -6.03 20.47
C GLN A 196 -10.35 -7.27 19.66
N ASP A 197 -11.63 -7.44 19.37
CA ASP A 197 -12.15 -8.49 18.51
C ASP A 197 -11.75 -8.35 17.04
N ARG A 198 -11.20 -7.20 16.66
CA ARG A 198 -10.69 -6.90 15.32
C ARG A 198 -9.18 -7.04 15.21
N GLU A 199 -8.49 -7.24 16.33
CA GLU A 199 -7.04 -7.42 16.36
C GLU A 199 -6.68 -8.81 15.86
N PHE A 200 -5.69 -8.88 14.97
CA PHE A 200 -5.22 -10.18 14.46
C PHE A 200 -3.75 -10.13 14.06
N THR A 201 -3.15 -11.31 14.01
CA THR A 201 -1.85 -11.55 13.42
C THR A 201 -2.00 -12.37 12.15
N SER A 202 -1.40 -11.92 11.07
CA SER A 202 -1.36 -12.62 9.78
C SER A 202 0.04 -13.14 9.51
N TRP A 203 0.16 -14.44 9.23
CA TRP A 203 1.39 -15.10 8.81
C TRP A 203 1.27 -15.47 7.33
N ARG A 204 2.25 -15.12 6.54
CA ARG A 204 2.25 -15.43 5.11
C ARG A 204 3.53 -16.14 4.71
N GLY A 205 3.39 -17.18 3.86
CA GLY A 205 4.48 -17.83 3.16
C GLY A 205 4.18 -17.91 1.68
N SER A 206 5.19 -17.74 0.82
CA SER A 206 5.04 -18.03 -0.61
C SER A 206 6.32 -18.60 -1.21
N ALA A 207 6.13 -19.44 -2.24
CA ALA A 207 7.19 -19.98 -3.05
C ALA A 207 6.84 -19.77 -4.53
N ARG A 208 7.76 -19.15 -5.28
CA ARG A 208 7.62 -18.89 -6.72
C ARG A 208 8.78 -19.49 -7.48
N ALA A 209 8.46 -20.41 -8.39
CA ALA A 209 9.38 -20.90 -9.40
C ALA A 209 9.23 -20.06 -10.68
N THR A 210 10.35 -19.71 -11.30
CA THR A 210 10.39 -18.94 -12.55
C THR A 210 11.20 -19.70 -13.59
N TRP A 211 10.68 -19.82 -14.80
CA TRP A 211 11.35 -20.44 -15.94
C TRP A 211 11.55 -19.44 -17.06
N ARG A 212 12.79 -19.28 -17.52
CA ARG A 212 13.21 -18.35 -18.56
C ARG A 212 13.69 -19.14 -19.80
N PRO A 213 12.79 -19.51 -20.73
CA PRO A 213 13.19 -20.25 -21.94
C PRO A 213 14.06 -19.40 -22.86
N ALA A 214 13.72 -18.12 -23.00
CA ALA A 214 14.48 -17.12 -23.75
C ALA A 214 14.17 -15.73 -23.22
N ALA A 215 15.22 -14.87 -23.10
CA ALA A 215 15.02 -13.48 -22.75
C ALA A 215 14.17 -12.76 -23.83
N PRO A 216 13.28 -11.82 -23.46
CA PRO A 216 13.06 -11.25 -22.13
C PRO A 216 11.82 -11.80 -21.38
N ILE A 217 11.29 -12.93 -21.77
CA ILE A 217 10.04 -13.49 -21.23
C ILE A 217 10.36 -14.61 -20.25
N ALA A 218 9.69 -14.62 -19.11
CA ALA A 218 9.71 -15.69 -18.15
C ALA A 218 8.29 -16.13 -17.78
N PHE A 219 8.11 -17.39 -17.48
CA PHE A 219 6.90 -17.98 -16.93
C PHE A 219 7.11 -18.24 -15.45
N PHE A 220 6.10 -18.08 -14.64
CA PHE A 220 6.18 -18.40 -13.22
C PHE A 220 4.98 -19.19 -12.74
N ALA A 221 5.22 -19.97 -11.70
CA ALA A 221 4.20 -20.57 -10.86
C ALA A 221 4.49 -20.19 -9.41
N GLU A 222 3.46 -19.81 -8.67
CA GLU A 222 3.56 -19.39 -7.28
C GLU A 222 2.52 -20.13 -6.45
N ALA A 223 2.93 -20.66 -5.30
CA ALA A 223 2.03 -21.15 -4.26
C ALA A 223 2.18 -20.25 -3.03
N TYR A 224 1.09 -19.97 -2.34
CA TYR A 224 1.11 -19.19 -1.12
C TYR A 224 0.12 -19.70 -0.09
N VAL A 225 0.43 -19.41 1.18
CA VAL A 225 -0.44 -19.63 2.33
C VAL A 225 -0.48 -18.37 3.16
N ASN A 226 -1.65 -18.04 3.70
CA ASN A 226 -1.86 -16.95 4.64
C ASN A 226 -2.71 -17.45 5.80
N ARG A 227 -2.17 -17.45 7.01
CA ARG A 227 -2.86 -17.80 8.27
C ARG A 227 -3.19 -16.53 9.01
N ARG A 228 -4.43 -16.37 9.45
CA ARG A 228 -4.89 -15.27 10.31
C ARG A 228 -5.34 -15.83 11.65
N ASN A 229 -4.81 -15.23 12.71
CA ASN A 229 -5.19 -15.55 14.08
C ASN A 229 -5.68 -14.27 14.75
N PHE A 230 -6.95 -14.23 15.10
CA PHE A 230 -7.55 -13.12 15.83
C PHE A 230 -7.19 -13.22 17.30
N ARG A 231 -7.02 -12.07 17.98
CA ARG A 231 -6.67 -12.02 19.41
C ARG A 231 -7.77 -12.63 20.27
N THR A 232 -9.03 -12.33 19.95
CA THR A 232 -10.19 -12.88 20.61
C THR A 232 -10.64 -14.11 19.85
N ALA A 233 -10.53 -15.28 20.44
CA ALA A 233 -10.85 -16.55 19.78
C ALA A 233 -12.29 -16.59 19.25
N VAL A 234 -13.23 -15.94 19.95
CA VAL A 234 -14.62 -15.79 19.52
C VAL A 234 -15.00 -14.33 19.67
N ASP A 235 -15.47 -13.69 18.61
CA ASP A 235 -15.88 -12.30 18.61
C ASP A 235 -17.22 -12.08 19.36
N LEU A 236 -17.64 -10.81 19.48
CA LEU A 236 -18.91 -10.45 20.12
C LEU A 236 -20.15 -11.05 19.43
N SER A 237 -20.01 -11.55 18.20
CA SER A 237 -21.07 -12.25 17.46
C SER A 237 -21.05 -13.76 17.69
N GLY A 238 -20.16 -14.29 18.52
CA GLY A 238 -20.02 -15.73 18.79
C GLY A 238 -19.27 -16.50 17.70
N ILE A 239 -18.49 -15.84 16.84
CA ILE A 239 -17.83 -16.41 15.68
C ILE A 239 -16.31 -16.41 15.90
N ASN A 240 -15.66 -17.54 15.62
CA ASN A 240 -14.20 -17.61 15.48
C ASN A 240 -13.81 -17.19 14.06
N ARG A 241 -13.06 -16.09 13.94
CA ARG A 241 -12.63 -15.53 12.65
C ARG A 241 -11.26 -16.00 12.18
N ASP A 242 -10.61 -16.89 12.93
CA ASP A 242 -9.37 -17.51 12.50
C ASP A 242 -9.56 -18.26 11.19
N ALA A 243 -8.62 -18.12 10.29
CA ALA A 243 -8.76 -18.73 8.97
C ALA A 243 -7.40 -18.93 8.29
N THR A 244 -7.35 -19.92 7.42
CA THR A 244 -6.24 -20.14 6.50
C THR A 244 -6.68 -19.93 5.06
N THR A 245 -5.89 -19.19 4.31
CA THR A 245 -6.09 -19.04 2.86
C THR A 245 -4.87 -19.60 2.14
N TYR A 246 -5.07 -20.52 1.21
CA TYR A 246 -4.03 -21.01 0.32
C TYR A 246 -4.40 -20.76 -1.13
N GLY A 247 -3.40 -20.52 -1.96
CA GLY A 247 -3.63 -20.29 -3.36
C GLY A 247 -2.45 -20.61 -4.24
N VAL A 248 -2.76 -20.74 -5.50
CA VAL A 248 -1.77 -20.94 -6.56
C VAL A 248 -2.03 -19.95 -7.69
N LEU A 249 -0.95 -19.46 -8.27
CA LEU A 249 -0.95 -18.52 -9.39
C LEU A 249 0.04 -19.03 -10.44
N ALA A 250 -0.31 -18.88 -11.70
CA ALA A 250 0.63 -19.03 -12.81
C ALA A 250 0.55 -17.81 -13.72
N GLY A 251 1.66 -17.48 -14.36
CA GLY A 251 1.68 -16.27 -15.18
C GLY A 251 2.96 -16.05 -15.94
N VAL A 252 3.04 -14.86 -16.51
CA VAL A 252 4.19 -14.37 -17.29
C VAL A 252 4.79 -13.16 -16.64
N SER A 253 6.11 -13.05 -16.72
CA SER A 253 6.86 -11.85 -16.38
C SER A 253 7.81 -11.44 -17.51
N ARG A 254 8.08 -10.14 -17.57
CA ARG A 254 9.06 -9.56 -18.48
C ARG A 254 10.02 -8.72 -17.65
N GLU A 255 11.22 -9.24 -17.40
CA GLU A 255 12.15 -8.67 -16.43
C GLU A 255 13.20 -7.76 -17.08
N VAL A 256 13.46 -7.93 -18.36
CA VAL A 256 14.58 -7.29 -19.07
C VAL A 256 14.09 -6.50 -20.28
N SER A 257 13.37 -5.41 -20.05
CA SER A 257 13.11 -4.42 -21.10
C SER A 257 13.12 -3.02 -20.49
N PRO A 258 13.88 -2.07 -21.04
CA PRO A 258 13.87 -0.69 -20.55
C PRO A 258 12.50 -0.02 -20.71
N ARG A 259 11.66 -0.51 -21.63
CA ARG A 259 10.35 0.12 -21.94
C ARG A 259 9.16 -0.58 -21.31
N LEU A 260 9.21 -1.90 -21.12
CA LEU A 260 8.09 -2.68 -20.58
C LEU A 260 8.62 -3.75 -19.65
N ARG A 261 8.19 -3.73 -18.42
CA ARG A 261 8.54 -4.71 -17.40
C ARG A 261 7.35 -4.96 -16.49
N GLY A 262 7.33 -6.09 -15.86
CA GLY A 262 6.29 -6.45 -14.91
C GLY A 262 5.89 -7.90 -15.03
N ARG A 263 4.86 -8.25 -14.31
CA ARG A 263 4.30 -9.59 -14.30
C ARG A 263 2.79 -9.54 -14.18
N ILE A 264 2.15 -10.57 -14.72
CA ILE A 264 0.72 -10.82 -14.55
C ILE A 264 0.55 -12.31 -14.30
N GLY A 265 -0.21 -12.67 -13.27
CA GLY A 265 -0.57 -14.02 -12.93
C GLY A 265 -2.04 -14.16 -12.59
N ALA A 266 -2.56 -15.32 -12.87
CA ALA A 266 -3.93 -15.72 -12.57
C ALA A 266 -3.91 -17.11 -11.91
N GLY A 267 -4.94 -17.39 -11.10
CA GLY A 267 -5.02 -18.64 -10.40
C GLY A 267 -6.25 -18.75 -9.53
N VAL A 268 -6.15 -19.56 -8.51
CA VAL A 268 -7.25 -19.81 -7.57
C VAL A 268 -6.75 -19.77 -6.14
N PHE A 269 -7.64 -19.41 -5.23
CA PHE A 269 -7.42 -19.53 -3.80
C PHE A 269 -8.58 -20.23 -3.11
N ARG A 270 -8.28 -20.86 -1.98
CA ARG A 270 -9.26 -21.43 -1.05
C ARG A 270 -9.15 -20.70 0.28
N PHE A 271 -10.25 -20.14 0.76
CA PHE A 271 -10.42 -19.65 2.10
C PHE A 271 -11.05 -20.74 2.96
N ASP A 272 -10.43 -21.06 4.07
CA ASP A 272 -10.80 -22.10 5.00
C ASP A 272 -10.87 -21.53 6.42
N PRO A 273 -12.08 -21.20 6.91
CA PRO A 273 -12.26 -20.71 8.27
C PRO A 273 -12.15 -21.85 9.27
N ASP A 274 -11.64 -21.57 10.48
CA ASP A 274 -11.57 -22.55 11.56
C ASP A 274 -12.94 -22.83 12.18
N ASP A 275 -13.87 -21.88 12.09
CA ASP A 275 -15.22 -22.01 12.60
C ASP A 275 -16.09 -22.82 11.63
N GLY A 276 -16.59 -23.96 12.11
CA GLY A 276 -17.49 -24.81 11.32
C GLY A 276 -18.82 -24.18 10.96
N ALA A 277 -19.23 -23.08 11.62
CA ALA A 277 -20.41 -22.32 11.26
C ALA A 277 -20.19 -21.41 10.04
N LEU A 278 -18.93 -21.14 9.68
CA LEU A 278 -18.57 -20.38 8.51
C LEU A 278 -18.30 -21.28 7.31
N ASN A 279 -18.81 -20.90 6.15
CA ASN A 279 -18.57 -21.64 4.93
C ASN A 279 -17.23 -21.20 4.28
N GLY A 280 -16.31 -22.14 4.13
CA GLY A 280 -15.14 -21.93 3.29
C GLY A 280 -15.54 -21.74 1.82
N TYR A 281 -14.71 -21.03 1.06
CA TYR A 281 -14.98 -20.78 -0.36
C TYR A 281 -13.70 -20.79 -1.20
N THR A 282 -13.89 -21.12 -2.48
CA THR A 282 -12.85 -21.01 -3.49
C THR A 282 -13.10 -19.78 -4.34
N GLY A 283 -12.06 -19.04 -4.63
CA GLY A 283 -12.12 -17.83 -5.42
C GLY A 283 -11.05 -17.79 -6.51
N PHE A 284 -11.29 -16.94 -7.50
CA PHE A 284 -10.32 -16.65 -8.54
C PHE A 284 -9.31 -15.62 -8.03
N ALA A 285 -8.01 -15.91 -8.17
CA ALA A 285 -6.91 -15.05 -7.76
C ALA A 285 -6.29 -14.36 -8.98
N LEU A 286 -5.97 -13.07 -8.83
CA LEU A 286 -5.23 -12.27 -9.81
C LEU A 286 -4.14 -11.48 -9.10
N SER A 287 -2.97 -11.39 -9.71
CA SER A 287 -1.88 -10.53 -9.28
C SER A 287 -1.18 -9.97 -10.51
N GLY A 288 -0.98 -8.67 -10.56
CA GLY A 288 -0.29 -8.04 -11.68
C GLY A 288 0.30 -6.69 -11.30
N ASP A 289 1.49 -6.42 -11.83
CA ASP A 289 2.17 -5.13 -11.76
C ASP A 289 2.96 -4.97 -13.05
N VAL A 290 2.56 -4.00 -13.88
CA VAL A 290 3.18 -3.76 -15.18
C VAL A 290 3.50 -2.28 -15.32
N THR A 291 4.76 -1.97 -15.60
CA THR A 291 5.23 -0.62 -15.87
C THR A 291 5.65 -0.51 -17.33
N TRP A 292 5.06 0.44 -18.02
CA TRP A 292 5.39 0.81 -19.38
C TRP A 292 5.98 2.22 -19.43
N ASN A 293 7.19 2.33 -19.97
CA ASN A 293 7.88 3.59 -20.19
C ASN A 293 7.86 3.94 -21.70
N PRO A 294 6.78 4.57 -22.22
CA PRO A 294 6.71 4.96 -23.64
C PRO A 294 7.83 5.92 -24.03
N ARG A 295 8.25 6.76 -23.07
CA ARG A 295 9.37 7.70 -23.19
C ARG A 295 10.19 7.67 -21.90
N ALA A 296 11.43 8.15 -21.94
CA ALA A 296 12.32 8.18 -20.77
C ALA A 296 11.73 8.99 -19.60
N ARG A 297 10.89 9.98 -19.88
CA ARG A 297 10.29 10.89 -18.88
C ARG A 297 8.83 10.58 -18.55
N THR A 298 8.33 9.42 -18.99
CA THR A 298 6.95 9.01 -18.76
C THR A 298 6.92 7.55 -18.35
N ALA A 299 6.25 7.23 -17.26
CA ALA A 299 5.94 5.87 -16.85
C ALA A 299 4.44 5.71 -16.60
N LEU A 300 3.87 4.63 -17.11
CA LEU A 300 2.54 4.17 -16.78
C LEU A 300 2.66 2.85 -16.05
N THR A 301 2.08 2.77 -14.85
CA THR A 301 2.09 1.55 -14.05
C THR A 301 0.66 1.08 -13.82
N ALA A 302 0.35 -0.11 -14.29
CA ALA A 302 -0.91 -0.79 -14.03
C ALA A 302 -0.72 -1.82 -12.92
N GLN A 303 -1.64 -1.83 -11.96
CA GLN A 303 -1.67 -2.78 -10.86
C GLN A 303 -2.99 -3.51 -10.84
N LEU A 304 -2.95 -4.81 -10.62
CA LEU A 304 -4.12 -5.69 -10.53
C LEU A 304 -3.98 -6.61 -9.33
N PHE A 305 -5.03 -6.71 -8.54
CA PHE A 305 -5.13 -7.66 -7.43
C PHE A 305 -6.54 -8.21 -7.34
N ARG A 306 -6.66 -9.52 -7.09
CA ARG A 306 -7.89 -10.14 -6.62
C ARG A 306 -7.55 -11.29 -5.68
N GLY A 307 -8.14 -11.26 -4.51
CA GLY A 307 -7.88 -12.28 -3.49
C GLY A 307 -8.74 -12.10 -2.26
N ASP A 308 -8.57 -13.02 -1.33
CA ASP A 308 -9.18 -12.98 -0.03
C ASP A 308 -8.54 -11.91 0.85
N VAL A 309 -9.35 -11.20 1.63
CA VAL A 309 -8.96 -10.11 2.52
C VAL A 309 -9.64 -10.29 3.87
N ALA A 310 -8.92 -9.99 4.95
CA ALA A 310 -9.50 -10.02 6.29
C ALA A 310 -10.72 -9.11 6.41
N THR A 311 -11.71 -9.54 7.19
CA THR A 311 -12.89 -8.75 7.53
C THR A 311 -13.28 -8.96 8.99
N ALA A 312 -13.68 -7.89 9.64
CA ALA A 312 -14.31 -7.89 10.95
C ALA A 312 -15.74 -7.32 10.88
N ARG A 313 -16.30 -7.19 9.67
CA ARG A 313 -17.68 -6.70 9.49
C ARG A 313 -18.68 -7.71 10.05
N ALA A 314 -19.62 -7.23 10.88
CA ALA A 314 -20.64 -8.07 11.48
C ALA A 314 -21.44 -8.83 10.40
N GLY A 315 -21.71 -10.12 10.62
CA GLY A 315 -22.41 -10.99 9.67
C GLY A 315 -21.60 -11.43 8.44
N ALA A 316 -20.40 -10.90 8.23
CA ALA A 316 -19.57 -11.34 7.12
C ALA A 316 -18.71 -12.56 7.52
N SER A 317 -18.74 -13.60 6.71
CA SER A 317 -17.88 -14.77 6.82
C SER A 317 -16.55 -14.64 6.09
N GLY A 318 -16.44 -13.69 5.16
CA GLY A 318 -15.23 -13.42 4.38
C GLY A 318 -15.41 -12.26 3.43
N ARG A 319 -14.30 -11.76 2.88
CA ARG A 319 -14.28 -10.66 1.91
C ARG A 319 -13.31 -10.96 0.78
N THR A 320 -13.77 -10.74 -0.44
CA THR A 320 -12.90 -10.78 -1.63
C THR A 320 -12.78 -9.38 -2.19
N ASP A 321 -11.56 -8.87 -2.31
CA ASP A 321 -11.30 -7.60 -2.98
C ASP A 321 -10.77 -7.84 -4.40
N THR A 322 -11.28 -7.02 -5.33
CA THR A 322 -10.69 -6.83 -6.65
C THR A 322 -10.24 -5.38 -6.76
N ARG A 323 -8.97 -5.15 -7.08
CA ARG A 323 -8.39 -3.81 -7.18
C ARG A 323 -7.69 -3.67 -8.52
N VAL A 324 -7.97 -2.55 -9.18
CA VAL A 324 -7.26 -2.12 -10.40
C VAL A 324 -6.80 -0.70 -10.15
N ALA A 325 -5.54 -0.42 -10.44
CA ALA A 325 -5.01 0.94 -10.37
C ALA A 325 -4.11 1.22 -11.57
N LEU A 326 -4.21 2.43 -12.09
CA LEU A 326 -3.35 2.97 -13.12
C LEU A 326 -2.65 4.20 -12.54
N THR A 327 -1.33 4.23 -12.62
CA THR A 327 -0.50 5.36 -12.19
C THR A 327 0.25 5.90 -13.40
N ILE A 328 0.30 7.21 -13.53
CA ILE A 328 1.12 7.92 -14.50
C ILE A 328 2.10 8.83 -13.76
N ASP A 329 3.38 8.67 -14.08
CA ASP A 329 4.47 9.53 -13.62
C ASP A 329 5.07 10.23 -14.84
N GLN A 330 5.09 11.56 -14.82
CA GLN A 330 5.55 12.37 -15.94
C GLN A 330 6.47 13.49 -15.46
N GLU A 331 7.67 13.57 -16.02
CA GLU A 331 8.48 14.79 -15.99
C GLU A 331 8.04 15.67 -17.18
N ALA A 332 7.13 16.61 -16.92
CA ALA A 332 6.60 17.49 -17.96
C ALA A 332 7.65 18.51 -18.41
N TYR A 333 8.33 19.10 -17.45
CA TYR A 333 9.52 19.93 -17.63
C TYR A 333 10.57 19.49 -16.60
N HIS A 334 11.81 19.97 -16.80
CA HIS A 334 12.91 19.60 -15.91
C HIS A 334 12.66 19.91 -14.42
N ASN A 335 11.85 20.92 -14.16
CA ASN A 335 11.42 21.35 -12.83
C ASN A 335 9.91 21.19 -12.57
N VAL A 336 9.15 20.52 -13.45
CA VAL A 336 7.71 20.25 -13.28
C VAL A 336 7.46 18.76 -13.35
N LEU A 337 7.01 18.20 -12.26
CA LEU A 337 6.70 16.80 -12.08
C LEU A 337 5.19 16.62 -11.93
N LEU A 338 4.64 15.66 -12.64
CA LEU A 338 3.22 15.34 -12.58
C LEU A 338 3.06 13.87 -12.16
N HIS A 339 2.15 13.66 -11.24
CA HIS A 339 1.74 12.33 -10.78
C HIS A 339 0.22 12.22 -10.89
N GLY A 340 -0.26 11.13 -11.47
CA GLY A 340 -1.68 10.85 -11.55
C GLY A 340 -1.95 9.39 -11.17
N ARG A 341 -3.08 9.13 -10.49
CA ARG A 341 -3.52 7.78 -10.15
C ARG A 341 -5.03 7.67 -10.28
N ALA A 342 -5.48 6.67 -11.01
CA ALA A 342 -6.87 6.24 -11.05
C ALA A 342 -6.98 4.84 -10.44
N GLY A 343 -8.01 4.59 -9.66
CA GLY A 343 -8.21 3.33 -8.97
C GLY A 343 -9.68 2.91 -8.94
N TRP A 344 -9.88 1.60 -8.99
CA TRP A 344 -11.17 0.97 -8.74
C TRP A 344 -10.96 -0.21 -7.79
N THR A 345 -11.80 -0.26 -6.76
CA THR A 345 -11.82 -1.36 -5.78
C THR A 345 -13.24 -1.86 -5.63
N GLN A 346 -13.42 -3.15 -5.83
CA GLN A 346 -14.65 -3.85 -5.47
C GLN A 346 -14.37 -4.72 -4.25
N SER A 347 -15.08 -4.48 -3.16
CA SER A 347 -15.06 -5.31 -1.94
C SER A 347 -16.36 -6.09 -1.87
N LYS A 348 -16.28 -7.41 -2.06
CA LYS A 348 -17.43 -8.31 -2.04
C LYS A 348 -17.42 -9.09 -0.72
N TYR A 349 -18.39 -8.78 0.14
CA TYR A 349 -18.61 -9.49 1.39
C TYR A 349 -19.43 -10.76 1.17
N ARG A 350 -19.20 -11.76 2.01
CA ARG A 350 -19.91 -13.04 2.04
C ARG A 350 -20.54 -13.23 3.41
N GLY A 351 -21.65 -13.97 3.49
CA GLY A 351 -22.38 -14.22 4.74
C GLY A 351 -23.71 -13.50 4.78
N VAL A 352 -24.28 -13.38 5.98
CA VAL A 352 -25.55 -12.70 6.22
C VAL A 352 -25.39 -11.21 5.92
N GLY A 353 -26.29 -10.63 5.10
CA GLY A 353 -26.17 -9.24 4.68
C GLY A 353 -25.01 -9.00 3.69
N SER A 354 -24.74 -9.98 2.82
CA SER A 354 -23.71 -9.84 1.79
C SER A 354 -23.92 -8.57 0.97
N ASP A 355 -22.90 -7.72 0.92
CA ASP A 355 -22.91 -6.47 0.15
C ASP A 355 -21.68 -6.39 -0.77
N THR A 356 -21.79 -5.57 -1.79
CA THR A 356 -20.70 -5.27 -2.72
C THR A 356 -20.47 -3.78 -2.77
N LEU A 357 -19.31 -3.37 -2.29
CA LEU A 357 -18.88 -1.99 -2.31
C LEU A 357 -17.99 -1.76 -3.54
N ASN A 358 -18.33 -0.77 -4.36
CA ASN A 358 -17.50 -0.33 -5.48
C ASN A 358 -16.97 1.07 -5.19
N THR A 359 -15.65 1.21 -5.07
CA THR A 359 -14.98 2.48 -4.80
C THR A 359 -14.14 2.88 -6.00
N TRP A 360 -14.40 4.06 -6.54
CA TRP A 360 -13.59 4.72 -7.57
C TRP A 360 -12.76 5.81 -6.91
N SER A 361 -11.53 5.96 -7.33
CA SER A 361 -10.64 7.02 -6.86
C SER A 361 -9.85 7.62 -8.01
N LEU A 362 -9.63 8.92 -7.96
CA LEU A 362 -8.78 9.68 -8.86
C LEU A 362 -7.93 10.62 -8.04
N ALA A 363 -6.63 10.62 -8.26
CA ALA A 363 -5.69 11.54 -7.63
C ALA A 363 -4.79 12.15 -8.70
N VAL A 364 -4.53 13.44 -8.60
CA VAL A 364 -3.55 14.15 -9.43
C VAL A 364 -2.72 15.05 -8.54
N GLU A 365 -1.43 15.17 -8.82
CA GLU A 365 -0.51 16.06 -8.13
C GLU A 365 0.48 16.64 -9.13
N GLY A 366 0.72 17.93 -9.02
CA GLY A 366 1.79 18.63 -9.71
C GLY A 366 2.79 19.17 -8.69
N GLU A 367 4.09 19.04 -8.98
CA GLU A 367 5.16 19.57 -8.17
C GLU A 367 6.07 20.44 -9.04
N TYR A 368 6.32 21.66 -8.55
CA TYR A 368 7.24 22.62 -9.14
C TYR A 368 8.49 22.74 -8.27
N LEU A 369 9.63 22.32 -8.81
CA LEU A 369 10.92 22.43 -8.16
C LEU A 369 11.43 23.88 -8.29
N VAL A 370 11.43 24.62 -7.19
CA VAL A 370 11.94 26.01 -7.14
C VAL A 370 13.46 25.99 -7.17
N ASN A 371 14.07 25.12 -6.39
CA ASN A 371 15.51 24.90 -6.31
C ASN A 371 15.81 23.52 -5.70
N ARG A 372 17.05 23.28 -5.29
CA ARG A 372 17.51 22.00 -4.66
C ARG A 372 16.83 21.71 -3.32
N THR A 373 16.41 22.76 -2.60
CA THR A 373 15.87 22.65 -1.24
C THR A 373 14.36 22.76 -1.21
N PHE A 374 13.74 23.61 -2.03
CA PHE A 374 12.32 23.91 -1.96
C PHE A 374 11.58 23.51 -3.23
N SER A 375 10.39 22.97 -3.05
CA SER A 375 9.40 22.79 -4.10
C SER A 375 8.01 23.19 -3.61
N LEU A 376 7.16 23.59 -4.54
CA LEU A 376 5.74 23.83 -4.35
C LEU A 376 4.97 22.67 -4.94
N PHE A 377 3.89 22.27 -4.32
CA PHE A 377 3.02 21.25 -4.90
C PHE A 377 1.55 21.62 -4.69
N ALA A 378 0.74 21.10 -5.61
CA ALA A 378 -0.71 21.15 -5.50
C ALA A 378 -1.28 19.83 -6.03
N GLY A 379 -2.36 19.38 -5.42
CA GLY A 379 -3.02 18.14 -5.82
C GLY A 379 -4.50 18.13 -5.50
N ALA A 380 -5.22 17.23 -6.15
CA ALA A 380 -6.62 16.98 -5.92
C ALA A 380 -6.88 15.46 -5.90
N ASN A 381 -7.77 15.05 -5.00
CA ASN A 381 -8.24 13.68 -4.89
C ASN A 381 -9.78 13.67 -4.96
N TYR A 382 -10.32 12.70 -5.66
CA TYR A 382 -11.75 12.42 -5.66
C TYR A 382 -11.97 10.93 -5.40
N ALA A 383 -12.89 10.60 -4.49
CA ALA A 383 -13.30 9.24 -4.23
C ALA A 383 -14.83 9.16 -4.17
N ARG A 384 -15.38 8.09 -4.74
CA ARG A 384 -16.81 7.78 -4.70
C ARG A 384 -17.00 6.30 -4.44
N ARG A 385 -17.83 5.98 -3.46
CA ARG A 385 -18.27 4.61 -3.19
C ARG A 385 -19.76 4.47 -3.47
N THR A 386 -20.11 3.37 -4.15
CA THR A 386 -21.46 2.89 -4.32
C THR A 386 -21.63 1.57 -3.59
N ALA A 387 -22.76 1.36 -2.97
CA ALA A 387 -23.13 0.17 -2.20
C ALA A 387 -24.63 -0.03 -2.24
N SER A 388 -25.12 -1.22 -1.84
CA SER A 388 -26.56 -1.45 -1.64
C SER A 388 -27.03 -0.64 -0.44
N ASP A 389 -26.34 -0.71 0.69
CA ASP A 389 -26.62 0.12 1.84
C ASP A 389 -26.24 1.59 1.58
N ARG A 390 -27.17 2.49 1.90
CA ARG A 390 -26.97 3.93 1.78
C ARG A 390 -25.88 4.46 2.72
N LEU A 391 -25.71 3.86 3.88
CA LEU A 391 -24.73 4.27 4.88
C LEU A 391 -23.28 4.00 4.42
N ASP A 392 -23.09 3.02 3.55
CA ASP A 392 -21.79 2.71 2.97
C ASP A 392 -21.43 3.59 1.76
N ARG A 393 -22.34 4.45 1.29
CA ARG A 393 -22.13 5.31 0.12
C ARG A 393 -21.47 6.62 0.53
N PHE A 394 -20.58 7.13 -0.31
CA PHE A 394 -20.05 8.49 -0.17
C PHE A 394 -19.51 9.02 -1.49
N SER A 395 -19.35 10.33 -1.56
CA SER A 395 -18.46 11.05 -2.46
C SER A 395 -17.62 12.03 -1.67
N ARG A 396 -16.36 12.20 -2.02
CA ARG A 396 -15.40 13.04 -1.31
C ARG A 396 -14.42 13.64 -2.29
N ALA A 397 -14.27 14.96 -2.27
CA ALA A 397 -13.26 15.69 -3.00
C ALA A 397 -12.31 16.35 -2.01
N GLN A 398 -11.02 16.28 -2.28
CA GLN A 398 -9.98 16.91 -1.47
C GLN A 398 -9.04 17.69 -2.38
N VAL A 399 -8.67 18.89 -1.98
CA VAL A 399 -7.68 19.72 -2.66
C VAL A 399 -6.61 20.09 -1.66
N GLN A 400 -5.35 19.95 -2.03
CA GLN A 400 -4.19 20.20 -1.19
C GLN A 400 -3.18 21.07 -1.92
N ALA A 401 -2.55 22.01 -1.23
CA ALA A 401 -1.40 22.75 -1.74
C ALA A 401 -0.41 23.00 -0.61
N GLY A 402 0.87 23.05 -0.94
CA GLY A 402 1.89 23.18 0.09
C GLY A 402 3.31 23.36 -0.44
N ILE A 403 4.23 23.32 0.49
CA ILE A 403 5.66 23.48 0.29
C ILE A 403 6.36 22.23 0.83
N ARG A 404 7.36 21.75 0.09
CA ARG A 404 8.32 20.72 0.52
C ARG A 404 9.70 21.34 0.65
N ALA A 405 10.33 21.11 1.80
CA ALA A 405 11.74 21.41 2.03
C ALA A 405 12.53 20.09 2.07
N ARG A 406 13.67 20.04 1.39
CA ARG A 406 14.49 18.85 1.19
C ARG A 406 15.95 19.14 1.53
N PHE A 407 16.54 18.37 2.43
CA PHE A 407 17.88 18.54 2.97
C PHE A 407 18.70 17.27 2.84
#